data_b8e28122b92d17dca3ca714f657612a9
#
_entry.id   b8e28122b92d17dca3ca714f657612a9
#
_cell.length_a   1.000
_cell.length_b   1.000
_cell.length_c   1.000
_cell.angle_alpha   90.00
_cell.angle_beta   90.00
_cell.angle_gamma   90.00
#
_symmetry.space_group_name_H-M   'P 1'
#
loop_
_entity.id
_entity.type
_entity.pdbx_description
1 polymer ?
#
loop_
_entity_poly.entity_id
_entity_poly.type
_entity_poly.pdbx_seq_one_letter_code
_entity_poly.pdbx_strand_id
1 'polypeptide(L)'
;KAANISLGFNYDGTDCVMLSEESAMGKYPVEAVAMLAKIAATTEPHHFRPDLTETLRDHDNDGSFSVTDLIALSVETALKRSSPAAVFVPTRSGHTARFIARFKPPVWIVAVSSREATCQRLLFSRGVYPVYEPEHPKEWNSYVKGWVSNHALKGNLAILTEGPSAAHPETNHRMEIIQLENDAKNR
;
A
#
# COMPACT_ATOMS: atom_id res chain seq x y z
N LYS A 1 -24.98 11.12 6.71
CA LYS A 1 -23.59 10.66 7.02
C LYS A 1 -23.09 9.58 6.05
N ALA A 2 -23.88 8.51 5.77
CA ALA A 2 -23.46 7.45 4.87
C ALA A 2 -23.05 7.96 3.47
N ALA A 3 -23.80 8.89 2.90
CA ALA A 3 -23.47 9.49 1.60
C ALA A 3 -22.14 10.25 1.63
N ASN A 4 -21.88 11.01 2.70
CA ASN A 4 -20.63 11.76 2.83
C ASN A 4 -19.41 10.84 3.02
N ILE A 5 -19.57 9.76 3.78
CA ILE A 5 -18.52 8.75 3.95
C ILE A 5 -18.24 8.06 2.61
N SER A 6 -19.28 7.71 1.86
CA SER A 6 -19.16 7.12 0.53
C SER A 6 -18.44 8.05 -0.45
N LEU A 7 -18.76 9.35 -0.44
CA LEU A 7 -18.07 10.36 -1.24
C LEU A 7 -16.59 10.47 -0.86
N GLY A 8 -16.27 10.57 0.43
CA GLY A 8 -14.89 10.65 0.91
C GLY A 8 -14.05 9.45 0.47
N PHE A 9 -14.59 8.22 0.56
CA PHE A 9 -13.88 7.04 0.09
C PHE A 9 -13.69 6.99 -1.43
N ASN A 10 -14.68 7.43 -2.20
CA ASN A 10 -14.66 7.28 -3.66
C ASN A 10 -13.93 8.42 -4.38
N TYR A 11 -14.19 9.66 -3.99
CA TYR A 11 -13.75 10.83 -4.74
C TYR A 11 -12.55 11.52 -4.11
N ASP A 12 -12.53 11.64 -2.78
CA ASP A 12 -11.46 12.36 -2.09
C ASP A 12 -10.24 11.47 -1.80
N GLY A 13 -10.38 10.14 -1.96
CA GLY A 13 -9.29 9.20 -1.69
C GLY A 13 -8.84 9.19 -0.24
N THR A 14 -9.76 9.45 0.68
CA THR A 14 -9.53 9.49 2.13
C THR A 14 -8.81 8.24 2.63
N ASP A 15 -7.75 8.42 3.41
CA ASP A 15 -7.00 7.32 4.02
C ASP A 15 -7.72 6.72 5.21
N CYS A 16 -8.42 7.55 6.00
CA CYS A 16 -9.14 7.14 7.20
C CYS A 16 -10.42 7.93 7.39
N VAL A 17 -11.38 7.32 8.08
CA VAL A 17 -12.59 7.97 8.57
C VAL A 17 -12.69 7.77 10.08
N MET A 18 -13.26 8.74 10.75
CA MET A 18 -13.41 8.73 12.20
C MET A 18 -14.89 8.76 12.60
N LEU A 19 -15.28 7.90 13.51
CA LEU A 19 -16.50 8.02 14.28
C LEU A 19 -16.23 8.89 15.53
N SER A 20 -17.22 9.63 15.96
CA SER A 20 -17.14 10.48 17.13
C SER A 20 -18.09 10.01 18.23
N GLU A 21 -19.17 10.75 18.48
CA GLU A 21 -20.16 10.42 19.49
C GLU A 21 -20.83 9.05 19.28
N GLU A 22 -20.96 8.63 18.01
CA GLU A 22 -21.62 7.37 17.66
C GLU A 22 -20.94 6.16 18.30
N SER A 23 -19.62 6.19 18.47
CA SER A 23 -18.84 5.11 19.09
C SER A 23 -18.40 5.43 20.52
N ALA A 24 -18.32 6.73 20.90
CA ALA A 24 -17.84 7.13 22.22
C ALA A 24 -18.94 7.16 23.28
N MET A 25 -20.15 7.65 22.93
CA MET A 25 -21.26 7.85 23.85
C MET A 25 -22.62 7.32 23.30
N GLY A 26 -22.64 6.85 22.06
CA GLY A 26 -23.84 6.34 21.40
C GLY A 26 -24.36 5.04 22.02
N LYS A 27 -25.62 4.74 21.80
CA LYS A 27 -26.27 3.50 22.29
C LYS A 27 -25.83 2.25 21.51
N TYR A 28 -25.24 2.42 20.31
CA TYR A 28 -24.93 1.36 19.37
C TYR A 28 -23.52 1.49 18.80
N PRO A 29 -22.45 1.46 19.64
CA PRO A 29 -21.08 1.70 19.18
C PRO A 29 -20.58 0.60 18.23
N VAL A 30 -20.90 -0.65 18.47
CA VAL A 30 -20.50 -1.79 17.63
C VAL A 30 -21.17 -1.71 16.26
N GLU A 31 -22.46 -1.42 16.24
CA GLU A 31 -23.24 -1.29 15.01
C GLU A 31 -22.79 -0.07 14.19
N ALA A 32 -22.34 1.00 14.84
CA ALA A 32 -21.79 2.17 14.15
C ALA A 32 -20.51 1.82 13.41
N VAL A 33 -19.59 1.08 14.05
CA VAL A 33 -18.37 0.58 13.40
C VAL A 33 -18.69 -0.42 12.29
N ALA A 34 -19.60 -1.36 12.53
CA ALA A 34 -20.02 -2.34 11.53
C ALA A 34 -20.65 -1.67 10.30
N MET A 35 -21.46 -0.62 10.50
CA MET A 35 -22.03 0.16 9.41
C MET A 35 -20.94 0.90 8.61
N LEU A 36 -19.94 1.49 9.29
CA LEU A 36 -18.82 2.12 8.64
C LEU A 36 -18.04 1.14 7.77
N ALA A 37 -17.72 -0.04 8.30
CA ALA A 37 -17.04 -1.09 7.58
C ALA A 37 -17.85 -1.57 6.35
N LYS A 38 -19.18 -1.71 6.49
CA LYS A 38 -20.06 -2.07 5.37
C LYS A 38 -20.07 -0.99 4.27
N ILE A 39 -20.10 0.29 4.63
CA ILE A 39 -20.04 1.39 3.67
C ILE A 39 -18.69 1.35 2.93
N ALA A 40 -17.58 1.20 3.66
CA ALA A 40 -16.25 1.10 3.08
C ALA A 40 -16.17 -0.05 2.06
N ALA A 41 -16.53 -1.27 2.47
CA ALA A 41 -16.49 -2.45 1.61
C ALA A 41 -17.38 -2.33 0.36
N THR A 42 -18.53 -1.66 0.47
CA THR A 42 -19.42 -1.44 -0.68
C THR A 42 -18.87 -0.39 -1.65
N THR A 43 -18.11 0.56 -1.14
CA THR A 43 -17.65 1.73 -1.87
C THR A 43 -16.29 1.52 -2.53
N GLU A 44 -15.40 0.74 -1.91
CA GLU A 44 -14.04 0.48 -2.40
C GLU A 44 -13.97 -0.05 -3.85
N PRO A 45 -14.86 -0.93 -4.33
CA PRO A 45 -14.83 -1.39 -5.72
C PRO A 45 -15.09 -0.29 -6.75
N HIS A 46 -15.72 0.82 -6.33
CA HIS A 46 -16.08 1.97 -7.18
C HIS A 46 -15.10 3.13 -7.05
N HIS A 47 -13.96 2.89 -6.42
CA HIS A 47 -12.97 3.92 -6.16
C HIS A 47 -12.42 4.55 -7.44
N PHE A 48 -12.53 5.87 -7.55
CA PHE A 48 -11.90 6.66 -8.61
C PHE A 48 -10.39 6.75 -8.35
N ARG A 49 -9.58 6.45 -9.37
CA ARG A 49 -8.14 6.62 -9.33
C ARG A 49 -7.76 7.86 -10.12
N PRO A 50 -7.36 8.94 -9.46
CA PRO A 50 -6.85 10.10 -10.17
C PRO A 50 -5.55 9.74 -10.88
N ASP A 51 -5.35 10.23 -12.10
CA ASP A 51 -4.04 10.20 -12.73
C ASP A 51 -3.18 11.31 -12.14
N LEU A 52 -2.41 10.98 -11.13
CA LEU A 52 -1.52 11.92 -10.44
C LEU A 52 -0.21 12.18 -11.20
N THR A 53 -0.01 11.57 -12.36
CA THR A 53 1.24 11.68 -13.12
C THR A 53 1.51 13.12 -13.53
N GLU A 54 0.47 13.87 -13.91
CA GLU A 54 0.60 15.31 -14.22
C GLU A 54 0.75 16.16 -12.96
N THR A 55 -0.03 15.88 -11.93
CA THR A 55 0.01 16.63 -10.66
C THR A 55 1.38 16.56 -9.98
N LEU A 56 2.10 15.44 -10.12
CA LEU A 56 3.45 15.31 -9.57
C LEU A 56 4.48 16.13 -10.35
N ARG A 57 4.23 16.40 -11.64
CA ARG A 57 5.11 17.28 -12.44
C ARG A 57 5.00 18.74 -12.06
N ASP A 58 3.81 19.17 -11.61
CA ASP A 58 3.54 20.57 -11.29
C ASP A 58 3.97 20.98 -9.88
N HIS A 59 4.24 20.02 -8.99
CA HIS A 59 4.60 20.31 -7.59
C HIS A 59 6.08 20.58 -7.34
N ASP A 60 6.96 20.23 -8.25
CA ASP A 60 8.37 20.56 -8.14
C ASP A 60 8.65 21.87 -8.90
N ASN A 61 8.77 22.98 -8.17
CA ASN A 61 9.18 24.27 -8.71
C ASN A 61 10.56 24.24 -9.42
N ASP A 62 11.27 23.12 -9.35
CA ASP A 62 12.59 22.90 -9.93
C ASP A 62 12.60 21.79 -11.00
N GLY A 63 11.48 21.14 -11.28
CA GLY A 63 11.34 20.11 -12.32
C GLY A 63 12.13 18.81 -12.05
N SER A 64 12.67 18.62 -10.85
CA SER A 64 13.45 17.44 -10.49
C SER A 64 12.60 16.47 -9.66
N PHE A 65 12.45 15.23 -10.13
CA PHE A 65 11.85 14.15 -9.35
C PHE A 65 12.86 13.59 -8.36
N SER A 66 12.44 13.38 -7.12
CA SER A 66 13.24 12.59 -6.19
C SER A 66 13.33 11.13 -6.66
N VAL A 67 14.36 10.39 -6.24
CA VAL A 67 14.49 8.97 -6.57
C VAL A 67 13.28 8.18 -6.04
N THR A 68 12.70 8.58 -4.91
CA THR A 68 11.49 7.97 -4.36
C THR A 68 10.28 8.18 -5.27
N ASP A 69 10.14 9.37 -5.87
CA ASP A 69 9.07 9.65 -6.83
C ASP A 69 9.23 8.81 -8.09
N LEU A 70 10.45 8.67 -8.60
CA LEU A 70 10.75 7.83 -9.77
C LEU A 70 10.40 6.35 -9.50
N ILE A 71 10.73 5.83 -8.32
CA ILE A 71 10.33 4.47 -7.92
C ILE A 71 8.82 4.36 -7.84
N ALA A 72 8.13 5.30 -7.21
CA ALA A 72 6.68 5.27 -7.07
C ALA A 72 5.96 5.35 -8.43
N LEU A 73 6.42 6.21 -9.34
CA LEU A 73 5.92 6.30 -10.72
C LEU A 73 6.19 5.01 -11.52
N SER A 74 7.35 4.38 -11.33
CA SER A 74 7.68 3.11 -11.97
C SER A 74 6.76 1.99 -11.50
N VAL A 75 6.49 1.92 -10.21
CA VAL A 75 5.52 0.99 -9.63
C VAL A 75 4.12 1.24 -10.19
N GLU A 76 3.65 2.49 -10.21
CA GLU A 76 2.34 2.85 -10.78
C GLU A 76 2.23 2.45 -12.26
N THR A 77 3.28 2.71 -13.05
CA THR A 77 3.33 2.31 -14.45
C THR A 77 3.25 0.79 -14.62
N ALA A 78 3.95 0.04 -13.78
CA ALA A 78 3.88 -1.42 -13.77
C ALA A 78 2.47 -1.91 -13.39
N LEU A 79 1.83 -1.29 -12.39
CA LEU A 79 0.47 -1.62 -11.93
C LEU A 79 -0.61 -1.35 -12.98
N LYS A 80 -0.43 -0.32 -13.82
CA LYS A 80 -1.35 -0.04 -14.94
C LYS A 80 -1.32 -1.14 -16.03
N ARG A 81 -0.23 -1.90 -16.11
CA ARG A 81 0.02 -2.90 -17.17
C ARG A 81 0.06 -4.33 -16.68
N SER A 82 0.03 -4.56 -15.38
CA SER A 82 0.08 -5.88 -14.76
C SER A 82 -0.84 -5.92 -13.54
N SER A 83 -1.14 -7.13 -13.07
CA SER A 83 -1.96 -7.34 -11.86
C SER A 83 -1.15 -8.18 -10.87
N PRO A 84 -0.16 -7.57 -10.19
CA PRO A 84 0.62 -8.30 -9.19
C PRO A 84 -0.24 -8.67 -7.98
N ALA A 85 0.18 -9.69 -7.24
CA ALA A 85 -0.47 -10.10 -5.99
C ALA A 85 -0.35 -8.99 -4.92
N ALA A 86 0.81 -8.33 -4.85
CA ALA A 86 1.08 -7.23 -3.94
C ALA A 86 2.34 -6.46 -4.38
N VAL A 87 2.53 -5.28 -3.77
CA VAL A 87 3.78 -4.50 -3.83
C VAL A 87 4.46 -4.57 -2.48
N PHE A 88 5.68 -5.10 -2.40
CA PHE A 88 6.48 -5.18 -1.18
C PHE A 88 7.42 -3.99 -1.08
N VAL A 89 7.42 -3.36 0.08
CA VAL A 89 8.19 -2.13 0.33
C VAL A 89 8.91 -2.26 1.67
N PRO A 90 10.15 -2.77 1.69
CA PRO A 90 11.03 -2.60 2.84
C PRO A 90 11.17 -1.12 3.16
N THR A 91 10.91 -0.75 4.40
CA THR A 91 10.93 0.66 4.76
C THR A 91 11.28 0.90 6.22
N ARG A 92 12.11 1.90 6.48
CA ARG A 92 12.45 2.33 7.83
C ARG A 92 11.47 3.37 8.37
N SER A 93 11.03 4.29 7.52
CA SER A 93 10.18 5.44 7.91
C SER A 93 8.75 5.36 7.39
N GLY A 94 8.47 4.43 6.46
CA GLY A 94 7.22 4.34 5.74
C GLY A 94 7.08 5.31 4.57
N HIS A 95 8.13 6.09 4.26
CA HIS A 95 8.06 7.14 3.24
C HIS A 95 7.69 6.58 1.87
N THR A 96 8.46 5.64 1.33
CA THR A 96 8.21 5.01 0.02
C THR A 96 6.84 4.35 -0.05
N ALA A 97 6.42 3.65 1.02
CA ALA A 97 5.10 3.02 1.06
C ALA A 97 3.97 4.05 0.94
N ARG A 98 4.08 5.19 1.65
CA ARG A 98 3.10 6.29 1.53
C ARG A 98 3.13 6.95 0.16
N PHE A 99 4.30 7.11 -0.44
CA PHE A 99 4.43 7.66 -1.79
C PHE A 99 3.71 6.78 -2.82
N ILE A 100 3.89 5.47 -2.78
CA ILE A 100 3.17 4.53 -3.65
C ILE A 100 1.67 4.55 -3.34
N ALA A 101 1.29 4.63 -2.05
CA ALA A 101 -0.12 4.67 -1.63
C ALA A 101 -0.89 5.88 -2.18
N ARG A 102 -0.22 7.00 -2.51
CA ARG A 102 -0.85 8.18 -3.13
C ARG A 102 -1.55 7.86 -4.45
N PHE A 103 -1.05 6.90 -5.21
CA PHE A 103 -1.66 6.44 -6.46
C PHE A 103 -2.86 5.51 -6.25
N LYS A 104 -3.20 5.20 -4.99
CA LYS A 104 -4.33 4.33 -4.63
C LYS A 104 -4.35 3.02 -5.43
N PRO A 105 -3.27 2.23 -5.42
CA PRO A 105 -3.19 1.00 -6.20
C PRO A 105 -4.29 -0.01 -5.79
N PRO A 106 -4.69 -0.92 -6.73
CA PRO A 106 -5.72 -1.91 -6.48
C PRO A 106 -5.22 -3.13 -5.70
N VAL A 107 -3.97 -3.11 -5.29
CA VAL A 107 -3.29 -4.21 -4.61
C VAL A 107 -2.71 -3.71 -3.30
N TRP A 108 -2.49 -4.60 -2.36
CA TRP A 108 -1.86 -4.24 -1.10
C TRP A 108 -0.41 -3.81 -1.27
N ILE A 109 -0.04 -2.74 -0.60
CA ILE A 109 1.33 -2.33 -0.37
C ILE A 109 1.78 -2.93 0.95
N VAL A 110 2.54 -4.02 0.89
CA VAL A 110 3.08 -4.71 2.07
C VAL A 110 4.33 -3.99 2.53
N ALA A 111 4.20 -3.14 3.51
CA ALA A 111 5.29 -2.33 4.05
C ALA A 111 6.01 -3.07 5.19
N VAL A 112 7.18 -3.61 4.89
CA VAL A 112 7.96 -4.40 5.86
C VAL A 112 8.94 -3.51 6.61
N SER A 113 8.84 -3.45 7.92
CA SER A 113 9.67 -2.57 8.75
C SER A 113 10.14 -3.26 10.04
N SER A 114 11.40 -3.03 10.40
CA SER A 114 11.94 -3.42 11.70
C SER A 114 11.60 -2.41 12.83
N ARG A 115 10.76 -1.42 12.55
CA ARG A 115 10.35 -0.40 13.52
C ARG A 115 8.85 -0.47 13.75
N GLU A 116 8.44 -0.93 14.91
CA GLU A 116 7.04 -1.05 15.30
C GLU A 116 6.28 0.29 15.17
N ALA A 117 6.89 1.39 15.63
CA ALA A 117 6.31 2.72 15.51
C ALA A 117 6.06 3.16 14.05
N THR A 118 6.82 2.65 13.09
CA THR A 118 6.57 2.87 11.67
C THR A 118 5.36 2.06 11.21
N CYS A 119 5.26 0.80 11.61
CA CYS A 119 4.11 -0.04 11.31
C CYS A 119 2.82 0.57 11.86
N GLN A 120 2.82 1.03 13.12
CA GLN A 120 1.66 1.68 13.74
C GLN A 120 1.21 2.94 12.96
N ARG A 121 2.16 3.77 12.53
CA ARG A 121 1.83 4.97 11.71
C ARG A 121 1.29 4.63 10.33
N LEU A 122 1.75 3.55 9.72
CA LEU A 122 1.30 3.13 8.40
C LEU A 122 -0.11 2.54 8.40
N LEU A 123 -0.67 2.14 9.54
CA LEU A 123 -2.07 1.75 9.67
C LEU A 123 -3.06 2.87 9.25
N PHE A 124 -2.61 4.12 9.27
CA PHE A 124 -3.41 5.27 8.82
C PHE A 124 -3.24 5.59 7.33
N SER A 125 -2.57 4.72 6.56
CA SER A 125 -2.39 4.89 5.12
C SER A 125 -3.21 3.85 4.36
N ARG A 126 -4.16 4.32 3.55
CA ARG A 126 -5.03 3.42 2.77
C ARG A 126 -4.23 2.54 1.82
N GLY A 127 -4.60 1.25 1.78
CA GLY A 127 -3.96 0.27 0.91
C GLY A 127 -2.57 -0.18 1.37
N VAL A 128 -2.10 0.27 2.53
CA VAL A 128 -0.84 -0.18 3.13
C VAL A 128 -1.12 -1.22 4.20
N TYR A 129 -0.46 -2.36 4.08
CA TYR A 129 -0.45 -3.42 5.06
C TYR A 129 0.93 -3.45 5.73
N PRO A 130 1.09 -2.90 6.95
CA PRO A 130 2.36 -2.88 7.63
C PRO A 130 2.67 -4.24 8.25
N VAL A 131 3.91 -4.71 8.06
CA VAL A 131 4.44 -5.92 8.65
C VAL A 131 5.63 -5.54 9.53
N TYR A 132 5.56 -5.88 10.80
CA TYR A 132 6.68 -5.74 11.72
C TYR A 132 7.60 -6.95 11.59
N GLU A 133 8.81 -6.73 11.08
CA GLU A 133 9.85 -7.73 10.91
C GLU A 133 11.11 -7.24 11.59
N PRO A 134 11.41 -7.69 12.84
CA PRO A 134 12.56 -7.22 13.62
C PRO A 134 13.88 -7.45 12.91
N GLU A 135 13.98 -8.60 12.22
CA GLU A 135 15.15 -8.97 11.44
C GLU A 135 14.86 -8.78 9.94
N HIS A 136 15.73 -8.05 9.28
CA HIS A 136 15.61 -7.84 7.83
C HIS A 136 15.72 -9.19 7.10
N PRO A 137 14.74 -9.55 6.24
CA PRO A 137 14.82 -10.78 5.45
C PRO A 137 16.12 -10.86 4.65
N LYS A 138 16.84 -11.99 4.75
CA LYS A 138 18.07 -12.20 3.99
C LYS A 138 17.80 -12.45 2.51
N GLU A 139 16.70 -13.15 2.24
CA GLU A 139 16.27 -13.56 0.90
C GLU A 139 14.86 -13.07 0.62
N TRP A 140 14.76 -11.90 -0.01
CA TRP A 140 13.48 -11.26 -0.31
C TRP A 140 12.58 -12.09 -1.23
N ASN A 141 13.13 -12.77 -2.23
CA ASN A 141 12.34 -13.62 -3.12
C ASN A 141 11.56 -14.70 -2.38
N SER A 142 12.24 -15.40 -1.47
CA SER A 142 11.63 -16.44 -0.64
C SER A 142 10.62 -15.87 0.34
N TYR A 143 10.95 -14.73 0.95
CA TYR A 143 10.04 -14.03 1.87
C TYR A 143 8.75 -13.62 1.18
N VAL A 144 8.84 -12.96 0.01
CA VAL A 144 7.69 -12.50 -0.79
C VAL A 144 6.81 -13.68 -1.21
N LYS A 145 7.40 -14.75 -1.76
CA LYS A 145 6.66 -15.95 -2.17
C LYS A 145 5.94 -16.60 -1.00
N GLY A 146 6.63 -16.79 0.12
CA GLY A 146 6.04 -17.34 1.33
C GLY A 146 4.90 -16.46 1.89
N TRP A 147 5.10 -15.15 1.91
CA TRP A 147 4.09 -14.21 2.40
C TRP A 147 2.82 -14.24 1.53
N VAL A 148 2.97 -14.19 0.21
CA VAL A 148 1.84 -14.25 -0.75
C VAL A 148 1.07 -15.55 -0.61
N SER A 149 1.77 -16.69 -0.50
CA SER A 149 1.18 -18.01 -0.29
C SER A 149 0.39 -18.08 1.02
N ASN A 150 0.99 -17.64 2.13
CA ASN A 150 0.37 -17.68 3.45
C ASN A 150 -0.89 -16.82 3.56
N HIS A 151 -0.99 -15.75 2.77
CA HIS A 151 -2.15 -14.85 2.73
C HIS A 151 -3.11 -15.15 1.59
N ALA A 152 -2.87 -16.23 0.83
CA ALA A 152 -3.69 -16.67 -0.30
C ALA A 152 -4.00 -15.55 -1.31
N LEU A 153 -3.04 -14.66 -1.56
CA LEU A 153 -3.19 -13.58 -2.53
C LEU A 153 -3.13 -14.13 -3.96
N LYS A 154 -4.02 -13.60 -4.80
CA LYS A 154 -4.08 -14.01 -6.21
C LYS A 154 -3.15 -13.15 -7.05
N GLY A 155 -2.42 -13.77 -7.96
CA GLY A 155 -1.52 -13.12 -8.90
C GLY A 155 -0.38 -14.06 -9.28
N ASN A 156 0.26 -13.78 -10.41
CA ASN A 156 1.39 -14.56 -10.93
C ASN A 156 2.73 -13.86 -10.72
N LEU A 157 2.71 -12.66 -10.20
CA LEU A 157 3.91 -11.87 -9.89
C LEU A 157 3.69 -10.98 -8.66
N ALA A 158 4.77 -10.53 -8.07
CA ALA A 158 4.81 -9.48 -7.05
C ALA A 158 5.85 -8.43 -7.44
N ILE A 159 5.70 -7.22 -6.94
CA ILE A 159 6.68 -6.15 -7.11
C ILE A 159 7.38 -5.94 -5.76
N LEU A 160 8.70 -5.87 -5.79
CA LEU A 160 9.53 -5.50 -4.64
C LEU A 160 10.27 -4.20 -4.96
N THR A 161 10.25 -3.25 -4.03
CA THR A 161 11.07 -2.04 -4.12
C THR A 161 12.10 -2.06 -3.00
N GLU A 162 13.33 -1.73 -3.31
CA GLU A 162 14.38 -1.58 -2.31
C GLU A 162 15.18 -0.30 -2.55
N GLY A 163 15.82 0.17 -1.50
CA GLY A 163 16.70 1.33 -1.54
C GLY A 163 17.71 1.32 -0.40
N PRO A 164 18.55 2.33 -0.28
CA PRO A 164 19.54 2.45 0.77
C PRO A 164 18.92 2.27 2.15
N SER A 165 19.60 1.51 2.99
CA SER A 165 19.23 1.29 4.39
C SER A 165 20.38 1.69 5.32
N ALA A 166 20.09 1.76 6.63
CA ALA A 166 21.15 2.06 7.60
C ALA A 166 22.24 0.96 7.66
N ALA A 167 21.88 -0.29 7.34
CA ALA A 167 22.81 -1.42 7.27
C ALA A 167 23.54 -1.48 5.92
N HIS A 168 22.94 -0.95 4.85
CA HIS A 168 23.45 -0.98 3.49
C HIS A 168 23.25 0.39 2.81
N PRO A 169 23.98 1.43 3.21
CA PRO A 169 23.81 2.79 2.67
C PRO A 169 24.22 2.91 1.19
N GLU A 170 25.09 2.03 0.72
CA GLU A 170 25.58 1.98 -0.66
C GLU A 170 24.64 1.25 -1.63
N THR A 171 23.52 0.72 -1.13
CA THR A 171 22.57 -0.02 -1.99
C THR A 171 21.84 0.94 -2.90
N ASN A 172 21.78 0.61 -4.18
CA ASN A 172 21.02 1.37 -5.16
C ASN A 172 19.51 1.19 -4.94
N HIS A 173 18.75 2.22 -5.31
CA HIS A 173 17.30 2.07 -5.43
C HIS A 173 16.98 1.13 -6.59
N ARG A 174 16.10 0.16 -6.36
CA ARG A 174 15.66 -0.81 -7.37
C ARG A 174 14.19 -1.14 -7.24
N MET A 175 13.59 -1.50 -8.36
CA MET A 175 12.31 -2.17 -8.45
C MET A 175 12.55 -3.54 -9.08
N GLU A 176 12.04 -4.57 -8.46
CA GLU A 176 12.19 -5.96 -8.89
C GLU A 176 10.81 -6.57 -9.13
N ILE A 177 10.67 -7.33 -10.20
CA ILE A 177 9.46 -8.10 -10.51
C ILE A 177 9.74 -9.56 -10.19
N ILE A 178 9.06 -10.08 -9.19
CA ILE A 178 9.21 -11.44 -8.70
C ILE A 178 8.12 -12.32 -9.33
N GLN A 179 8.51 -13.33 -10.07
CA GLN A 179 7.60 -14.36 -10.57
C GLN A 179 7.16 -15.28 -9.43
N LEU A 180 5.86 -15.36 -9.23
CA LEU A 180 5.25 -16.30 -8.30
C LEU A 180 5.01 -17.60 -9.07
N GLU A 181 5.37 -18.74 -8.48
CA GLU A 181 5.11 -20.04 -9.12
C GLU A 181 3.60 -20.24 -9.23
N ASN A 182 3.12 -20.49 -10.44
CA ASN A 182 1.75 -20.93 -10.63
C ASN A 182 1.67 -22.40 -10.22
N ASP A 183 0.94 -22.74 -9.16
CA ASP A 183 0.54 -24.11 -8.78
C ASP A 183 -0.29 -24.83 -9.87
N ALA A 184 -0.42 -24.24 -11.05
CA ALA A 184 -1.23 -24.75 -12.16
C ALA A 184 -0.55 -25.84 -13.01
N LYS A 185 0.65 -26.34 -12.62
CA LYS A 185 1.33 -27.42 -13.34
C LYS A 185 1.29 -28.79 -12.65
N ASN A 186 0.58 -28.93 -11.54
CA ASN A 186 0.44 -30.21 -10.83
C ASN A 186 -1.02 -30.55 -10.53
N ARG A 187 -1.90 -30.56 -11.54
CA ARG A 187 -3.17 -31.29 -11.51
C ARG A 187 -3.46 -31.90 -12.87
#